data_e6b540739df46a8d156ba47149389f4d
#
_entry.id   e6b540739df46a8d156ba47149389f4d
#
_cell.length_a   1.000
_cell.length_b   1.000
_cell.length_c   1.000
_cell.angle_alpha   90.00
_cell.angle_beta   90.00
_cell.angle_gamma   90.00
#
_symmetry.space_group_name_H-M   'P 1'
#
loop_
_entity.id
_entity.type
_entity.pdbx_description
1 polymer ?
#
loop_
_entity_poly.entity_id
_entity_poly.type
_entity_poly.pdbx_seq_one_letter_code
_entity_poly.pdbx_strand_id
1 'polypeptide(L)'
;MDKNKKIIKLCYLQIAFYVVFLTSLLLHFKRGLDHRAFALLIILTLLGCASALTLTDYLKILIRRSGFDVAGVHDKKSLEEKLLQLQNADDTLDVGVMMFDMNNLKMINDTYGHEEGDVFIQTFASYLTRILTEDSFLARFGGDEFVIVQNHATWSHLE
;
A
#
# COMPACT_ATOMS: atom_id res chain seq x y z
N MET A 1 11.76 -5.19 -0.68
CA MET A 1 10.73 -5.93 0.12
C MET A 1 9.86 -4.89 0.81
N ASP A 2 8.63 -4.77 0.34
CA ASP A 2 7.68 -3.68 0.62
C ASP A 2 7.41 -3.53 2.13
N LYS A 3 7.45 -2.28 2.63
CA LYS A 3 7.10 -1.92 4.03
C LYS A 3 5.70 -2.43 4.40
N ASN A 4 4.76 -2.38 3.45
CA ASN A 4 3.38 -2.82 3.65
C ASN A 4 3.29 -4.34 3.86
N LYS A 5 4.03 -5.15 3.08
CA LYS A 5 4.12 -6.60 3.27
C LYS A 5 4.72 -6.96 4.65
N LYS A 6 5.70 -6.18 5.14
CA LYS A 6 6.25 -6.37 6.50
C LYS A 6 5.22 -6.09 7.59
N ILE A 7 4.43 -5.03 7.45
CA ILE A 7 3.40 -4.65 8.44
C ILE A 7 2.29 -5.71 8.48
N ILE A 8 1.80 -6.12 7.30
CA ILE A 8 0.78 -7.17 7.18
C ILE A 8 1.30 -8.48 7.77
N LYS A 9 2.55 -8.86 7.45
CA LYS A 9 3.18 -10.08 7.99
C LYS A 9 3.34 -10.03 9.51
N LEU A 10 3.67 -8.87 10.08
CA LEU A 10 3.74 -8.64 11.53
C LEU A 10 2.37 -8.81 12.20
N CYS A 11 1.29 -8.29 11.57
CA CYS A 11 -0.07 -8.46 12.08
C CYS A 11 -0.52 -9.92 12.05
N TYR A 12 -0.25 -10.66 10.97
CA TYR A 12 -0.53 -12.11 10.91
C TYR A 12 0.28 -12.89 11.95
N LEU A 13 1.55 -12.54 12.17
CA LEU A 13 2.39 -13.16 13.19
C LEU A 13 1.82 -12.92 14.59
N GLN A 14 1.32 -11.72 14.86
CA GLN A 14 0.70 -11.36 16.13
C GLN A 14 -0.62 -12.11 16.37
N ILE A 15 -1.46 -12.23 15.35
CA ILE A 15 -2.71 -13.03 15.41
C ILE A 15 -2.36 -14.51 15.63
N ALA A 16 -1.39 -15.06 14.91
CA ALA A 16 -0.94 -16.45 15.09
C ALA A 16 -0.40 -16.69 16.50
N PHE A 17 0.35 -15.73 17.07
CA PHE A 17 0.82 -15.80 18.45
C PHE A 17 -0.34 -15.88 19.44
N TYR A 18 -1.39 -15.04 19.28
CA TYR A 18 -2.56 -15.09 20.15
C TYR A 18 -3.34 -16.38 20.02
N VAL A 19 -3.47 -16.95 18.81
CA VAL A 19 -4.12 -18.25 18.59
C VAL A 19 -3.36 -19.39 19.29
N VAL A 20 -2.02 -19.42 19.14
CA VAL A 20 -1.16 -20.42 19.82
C VAL A 20 -1.22 -20.25 21.34
N PHE A 21 -1.23 -19.03 21.83
CA PHE A 21 -1.36 -18.74 23.24
C PHE A 21 -2.70 -19.22 23.80
N LEU A 22 -3.82 -18.96 23.08
CA LEU A 22 -5.15 -19.40 23.46
C LEU A 22 -5.28 -20.92 23.48
N THR A 23 -4.71 -21.62 22.49
CA THR A 23 -4.69 -23.08 22.44
C THR A 23 -3.87 -23.71 23.58
N SER A 24 -2.72 -23.11 23.89
CA SER A 24 -1.89 -23.50 25.04
C SER A 24 -2.65 -23.35 26.36
N LEU A 25 -3.40 -22.26 26.48
CA LEU A 25 -4.25 -21.98 27.64
C LEU A 25 -5.38 -23.00 27.83
N LEU A 26 -6.06 -23.37 26.72
CA LEU A 26 -7.09 -24.41 26.73
C LEU A 26 -6.53 -25.77 27.18
N LEU A 27 -5.30 -26.10 26.81
CA LEU A 27 -4.60 -27.30 27.23
C LEU A 27 -4.25 -27.27 28.75
N HIS A 28 -3.87 -26.11 29.29
CA HIS A 28 -3.59 -25.92 30.71
C HIS A 28 -4.88 -25.91 31.56
N PHE A 29 -6.02 -25.50 31.00
CA PHE A 29 -7.32 -25.55 31.69
C PHE A 29 -7.72 -26.98 32.09
N LYS A 30 -7.41 -27.97 31.28
CA LYS A 30 -7.60 -29.38 31.63
C LYS A 30 -6.82 -29.82 32.88
N ARG A 31 -5.86 -29.02 33.35
CA ARG A 31 -5.01 -29.31 34.51
C ARG A 31 -5.43 -28.59 35.79
N GLY A 32 -6.64 -27.97 35.83
CA GLY A 32 -7.21 -27.43 37.08
C GLY A 32 -6.98 -25.94 37.33
N LEU A 33 -6.89 -25.13 36.28
CA LEU A 33 -6.82 -23.67 36.42
C LEU A 33 -8.14 -23.11 36.98
N ASP A 34 -8.06 -22.11 37.87
CA ASP A 34 -9.24 -21.42 38.39
C ASP A 34 -10.01 -20.74 37.25
N HIS A 35 -11.35 -20.91 37.22
CA HIS A 35 -12.24 -20.33 36.20
C HIS A 35 -12.11 -18.82 36.07
N ARG A 36 -11.76 -18.08 37.15
CA ARG A 36 -11.56 -16.64 37.15
C ARG A 36 -10.29 -16.26 36.39
N ALA A 37 -9.20 -16.98 36.62
CA ALA A 37 -7.94 -16.77 35.91
C ALA A 37 -8.08 -17.05 34.40
N PHE A 38 -8.85 -18.09 34.05
CA PHE A 38 -9.15 -18.45 32.66
C PHE A 38 -9.97 -17.36 31.94
N ALA A 39 -11.03 -16.85 32.61
CA ALA A 39 -11.85 -15.77 32.05
C ALA A 39 -11.01 -14.48 31.83
N LEU A 40 -10.16 -14.13 32.79
CA LEU A 40 -9.26 -12.96 32.65
C LEU A 40 -8.32 -13.07 31.46
N LEU A 41 -7.76 -14.24 31.23
CA LEU A 41 -6.85 -14.51 30.11
C LEU A 41 -7.56 -14.46 28.76
N ILE A 42 -8.81 -14.95 28.67
CA ILE A 42 -9.63 -14.77 27.45
C ILE A 42 -9.87 -13.29 27.17
N ILE A 43 -10.24 -12.52 28.17
CA ILE A 43 -10.48 -11.08 28.01
C ILE A 43 -9.21 -10.37 27.52
N LEU A 44 -8.05 -10.67 28.12
CA LEU A 44 -6.78 -10.07 27.71
C LEU A 44 -6.38 -10.42 26.26
N THR A 45 -6.63 -11.67 25.83
CA THR A 45 -6.36 -12.07 24.43
C THR A 45 -7.30 -11.40 23.44
N LEU A 46 -8.59 -11.27 23.76
CA LEU A 46 -9.56 -10.56 22.93
C LEU A 46 -9.23 -9.08 22.80
N LEU A 47 -8.83 -8.42 23.90
CA LEU A 47 -8.37 -7.03 23.89
C LEU A 47 -7.10 -6.87 23.05
N GLY A 48 -6.16 -7.80 23.13
CA GLY A 48 -4.96 -7.80 22.31
C GLY A 48 -5.25 -7.95 20.82
N CYS A 49 -6.17 -8.84 20.45
CA CYS A 49 -6.61 -9.00 19.06
C CYS A 49 -7.32 -7.74 18.53
N ALA A 50 -8.21 -7.15 19.33
CA ALA A 50 -8.91 -5.92 18.97
C ALA A 50 -7.92 -4.75 18.76
N SER A 51 -6.91 -4.61 19.63
CA SER A 51 -5.88 -3.58 19.49
C SER A 51 -5.02 -3.78 18.23
N ALA A 52 -4.71 -5.03 17.87
CA ALA A 52 -3.97 -5.33 16.64
C ALA A 52 -4.76 -4.98 15.38
N LEU A 53 -6.06 -5.23 15.36
CA LEU A 53 -6.94 -4.88 14.24
C LEU A 53 -7.05 -3.35 14.09
N THR A 54 -7.27 -2.62 15.18
CA THR A 54 -7.35 -1.15 15.15
C THR A 54 -6.03 -0.51 14.71
N LEU A 55 -4.89 -1.05 15.13
CA LEU A 55 -3.57 -0.59 14.69
C LEU A 55 -3.37 -0.82 13.18
N THR A 56 -3.82 -1.96 12.67
CA THR A 56 -3.73 -2.29 11.24
C THR A 56 -4.52 -1.29 10.40
N ASP A 57 -5.75 -0.98 10.82
CA ASP A 57 -6.61 -0.02 10.12
C ASP A 57 -6.06 1.41 10.22
N TYR A 58 -5.51 1.80 11.37
CA TYR A 58 -4.84 3.08 11.53
C TYR A 58 -3.62 3.22 10.60
N LEU A 59 -2.79 2.16 10.49
CA LEU A 59 -1.65 2.15 9.57
C LEU A 59 -2.07 2.22 8.10
N LYS A 60 -3.17 1.55 7.71
CA LYS A 60 -3.74 1.70 6.36
C LYS A 60 -4.18 3.14 6.07
N ILE A 61 -4.79 3.81 7.05
CA ILE A 61 -5.20 5.21 6.93
C ILE A 61 -3.97 6.12 6.78
N LEU A 62 -2.91 5.90 7.56
CA LEU A 62 -1.66 6.66 7.45
C LEU A 62 -1.00 6.48 6.08
N ILE A 63 -0.97 5.25 5.55
CA ILE A 63 -0.42 4.96 4.22
C ILE A 63 -1.25 5.67 3.14
N ARG A 64 -2.58 5.63 3.22
CA ARG A 64 -3.46 6.37 2.29
C ARG A 64 -3.30 7.89 2.38
N ARG A 65 -2.96 8.43 3.55
CA ARG A 65 -2.69 9.87 3.74
C ARG A 65 -1.31 10.29 3.25
N SER A 66 -0.39 9.36 3.02
CA SER A 66 0.94 9.68 2.51
C SER A 66 0.96 10.14 1.05
N GLY A 67 -0.17 10.00 0.33
CA GLY A 67 -0.28 10.36 -1.08
C GLY A 67 0.46 9.39 -2.02
N PHE A 68 0.87 8.22 -1.51
CA PHE A 68 1.53 7.18 -2.30
C PHE A 68 0.65 5.94 -2.42
N ASP A 69 0.63 5.35 -3.62
CA ASP A 69 -0.03 4.09 -3.91
C ASP A 69 0.83 2.87 -3.48
N VAL A 70 0.25 1.67 -3.55
CA VAL A 70 0.93 0.39 -3.30
C VAL A 70 2.12 0.15 -4.24
N ALA A 71 2.14 0.79 -5.40
CA ALA A 71 3.26 0.79 -6.33
C ALA A 71 4.47 1.63 -5.87
N GLY A 72 4.35 2.42 -4.80
CA GLY A 72 5.40 3.31 -4.31
C GLY A 72 5.52 4.63 -5.10
N VAL A 73 4.54 4.94 -5.94
CA VAL A 73 4.40 6.20 -6.67
C VAL A 73 3.18 6.97 -6.14
N HIS A 74 3.01 8.22 -6.56
CA HIS A 74 1.88 9.03 -6.12
C HIS A 74 0.53 8.40 -6.52
N ASP A 75 -0.49 8.62 -5.71
CA ASP A 75 -1.84 8.18 -5.98
C ASP A 75 -2.61 9.20 -6.85
N LYS A 76 -3.80 8.79 -7.31
CA LYS A 76 -4.69 9.63 -8.12
C LYS A 76 -5.00 10.97 -7.46
N LYS A 77 -5.23 10.98 -6.13
CA LYS A 77 -5.54 12.20 -5.39
C LYS A 77 -4.38 13.19 -5.42
N SER A 78 -3.17 12.71 -5.21
CA SER A 78 -1.96 13.53 -5.30
C SER A 78 -1.73 14.08 -6.71
N LEU A 79 -2.10 13.32 -7.76
CA LEU A 79 -2.08 13.80 -9.14
C LEU A 79 -3.09 14.95 -9.34
N GLU A 80 -4.32 14.80 -8.86
CA GLU A 80 -5.35 15.84 -8.95
C GLU A 80 -4.88 17.13 -8.24
N GLU A 81 -4.31 17.00 -7.05
CA GLU A 81 -3.74 18.12 -6.30
C GLU A 81 -2.57 18.79 -7.06
N LYS A 82 -1.69 18.00 -7.69
CA LYS A 82 -0.59 18.52 -8.52
C LYS A 82 -1.09 19.29 -9.73
N LEU A 83 -2.08 18.75 -10.45
CA LEU A 83 -2.68 19.41 -11.62
C LEU A 83 -3.37 20.72 -11.25
N LEU A 84 -4.08 20.76 -10.12
CA LEU A 84 -4.69 21.99 -9.60
C LEU A 84 -3.63 23.04 -9.23
N GLN A 85 -2.52 22.63 -8.64
CA GLN A 85 -1.39 23.54 -8.37
C GLN A 85 -0.83 24.15 -9.64
N LEU A 86 -0.63 23.34 -10.69
CA LEU A 86 -0.13 23.80 -11.97
C LEU A 86 -1.13 24.73 -12.67
N GLN A 87 -2.43 24.46 -12.59
CA GLN A 87 -3.46 25.32 -13.14
C GLN A 87 -3.53 26.71 -12.46
N ASN A 88 -3.22 26.78 -11.18
CA ASN A 88 -3.25 28.01 -10.40
C ASN A 88 -1.89 28.75 -10.39
N ALA A 89 -0.86 28.17 -10.99
CA ALA A 89 0.43 28.84 -11.13
C ALA A 89 0.31 29.99 -12.15
N ASP A 90 0.77 31.18 -11.76
CA ASP A 90 0.69 32.42 -12.58
C ASP A 90 1.69 32.40 -13.77
N ASP A 91 2.57 31.40 -13.82
CA ASP A 91 3.55 31.22 -14.88
C ASP A 91 3.01 30.33 -16.02
N THR A 92 3.28 30.74 -17.25
CA THR A 92 3.13 29.90 -18.45
C THR A 92 4.18 28.78 -18.42
N LEU A 93 3.96 27.77 -17.58
CA LEU A 93 4.81 26.59 -17.52
C LEU A 93 4.46 25.67 -18.70
N ASP A 94 5.46 25.34 -19.50
CA ASP A 94 5.33 24.25 -20.45
C ASP A 94 5.26 22.94 -19.67
N VAL A 95 4.07 22.33 -19.61
CA VAL A 95 3.80 21.08 -18.89
C VAL A 95 3.54 19.97 -19.90
N GLY A 96 4.34 18.93 -19.84
CA GLY A 96 4.09 17.67 -20.57
C GLY A 96 3.30 16.70 -19.70
N VAL A 97 2.27 16.08 -20.28
CA VAL A 97 1.52 15.00 -19.61
C VAL A 97 1.55 13.77 -20.50
N MET A 98 1.98 12.64 -19.93
CA MET A 98 1.99 11.35 -20.62
C MET A 98 1.17 10.36 -19.81
N MET A 99 0.35 9.57 -20.50
CA MET A 99 -0.43 8.50 -19.89
C MET A 99 0.02 7.15 -20.45
N PHE A 100 0.20 6.19 -19.56
CA PHE A 100 0.61 4.82 -19.86
C PHE A 100 -0.45 3.85 -19.34
N ASP A 101 -0.71 2.83 -20.12
CA ASP A 101 -1.57 1.71 -19.75
C ASP A 101 -0.74 0.43 -19.78
N MET A 102 -0.84 -0.40 -18.73
CA MET A 102 -0.11 -1.66 -18.65
C MET A 102 -0.89 -2.77 -19.35
N ASN A 103 -0.36 -3.25 -20.45
CA ASN A 103 -0.97 -4.37 -21.16
C ASN A 103 -0.93 -5.66 -20.32
N ASN A 104 -2.01 -6.45 -20.42
CA ASN A 104 -2.11 -7.81 -19.90
C ASN A 104 -2.09 -7.97 -18.37
N LEU A 105 -2.29 -6.91 -17.57
CA LEU A 105 -2.37 -7.04 -16.11
C LEU A 105 -3.48 -8.01 -15.68
N LYS A 106 -4.63 -7.97 -16.35
CA LYS A 106 -5.73 -8.91 -16.08
C LYS A 106 -5.31 -10.36 -16.33
N MET A 107 -4.62 -10.63 -17.43
CA MET A 107 -4.15 -11.98 -17.75
C MET A 107 -3.16 -12.49 -16.69
N ILE A 108 -2.27 -11.63 -16.20
CA ILE A 108 -1.32 -11.97 -15.13
C ILE A 108 -2.09 -12.30 -13.86
N ASN A 109 -3.07 -11.47 -13.46
CA ASN A 109 -3.91 -11.71 -12.28
C ASN A 109 -4.69 -13.03 -12.38
N ASP A 110 -5.29 -13.30 -13.54
CA ASP A 110 -6.09 -14.49 -13.76
C ASP A 110 -5.24 -15.77 -13.81
N THR A 111 -3.97 -15.68 -14.26
CA THR A 111 -3.08 -16.84 -14.42
C THR A 111 -2.24 -17.12 -13.18
N TYR A 112 -1.71 -16.08 -12.55
CA TYR A 112 -0.70 -16.19 -11.47
C TYR A 112 -1.19 -15.64 -10.13
N GLY A 113 -2.38 -15.02 -10.10
CA GLY A 113 -2.96 -14.41 -8.90
C GLY A 113 -2.59 -12.93 -8.74
N HIS A 114 -3.36 -12.26 -7.87
CA HIS A 114 -3.22 -10.81 -7.62
C HIS A 114 -1.86 -10.42 -7.01
N GLU A 115 -1.21 -11.33 -6.28
CA GLU A 115 0.12 -11.05 -5.72
C GLU A 115 1.17 -10.84 -6.81
N GLU A 116 1.13 -11.65 -7.88
CA GLU A 116 2.03 -11.49 -9.02
C GLU A 116 1.68 -10.26 -9.86
N GLY A 117 0.39 -9.93 -9.98
CA GLY A 117 -0.05 -8.66 -10.56
C GLY A 117 0.49 -7.46 -9.81
N ASP A 118 0.48 -7.48 -8.48
CA ASP A 118 1.05 -6.41 -7.65
C ASP A 118 2.56 -6.29 -7.86
N VAL A 119 3.28 -7.40 -7.97
CA VAL A 119 4.73 -7.41 -8.29
C VAL A 119 4.97 -6.80 -9.67
N PHE A 120 4.14 -7.14 -10.66
CA PHE A 120 4.23 -6.57 -12.00
C PHE A 120 4.02 -5.06 -12.01
N ILE A 121 3.00 -4.55 -11.30
CA ILE A 121 2.73 -3.12 -11.12
C ILE A 121 3.92 -2.41 -10.46
N GLN A 122 4.45 -2.96 -9.37
CA GLN A 122 5.59 -2.39 -8.64
C GLN A 122 6.85 -2.35 -9.52
N THR A 123 7.06 -3.39 -10.31
CA THR A 123 8.19 -3.47 -11.24
C THR A 123 8.09 -2.38 -12.29
N PHE A 124 6.92 -2.22 -12.92
CA PHE A 124 6.68 -1.19 -13.91
C PHE A 124 6.87 0.22 -13.33
N ALA A 125 6.28 0.50 -12.16
CA ALA A 125 6.46 1.77 -11.45
C ALA A 125 7.94 2.07 -11.16
N SER A 126 8.70 1.03 -10.75
CA SER A 126 10.15 1.15 -10.52
C SER A 126 10.92 1.49 -11.80
N TYR A 127 10.54 0.92 -12.94
CA TYR A 127 11.13 1.26 -14.24
C TYR A 127 10.86 2.72 -14.60
N LEU A 128 9.61 3.15 -14.52
CA LEU A 128 9.25 4.55 -14.80
C LEU A 128 10.03 5.50 -13.90
N THR A 129 10.10 5.24 -12.60
CA THR A 129 10.83 6.08 -11.64
C THR A 129 12.31 6.25 -11.99
N ARG A 130 12.94 5.23 -12.59
CA ARG A 130 14.37 5.28 -12.95
C ARG A 130 14.67 6.15 -14.15
N ILE A 131 13.72 6.30 -15.07
CA ILE A 131 13.90 7.08 -16.30
C ILE A 131 13.43 8.53 -16.15
N LEU A 132 12.75 8.86 -15.05
CA LEU A 132 12.22 10.19 -14.79
C LEU A 132 13.28 11.10 -14.17
N THR A 133 13.15 12.40 -14.47
CA THR A 133 13.96 13.45 -13.88
C THR A 133 13.35 13.93 -12.55
N GLU A 134 14.09 14.76 -11.81
CA GLU A 134 13.59 15.35 -10.54
C GLU A 134 12.36 16.25 -10.73
N ASP A 135 12.19 16.83 -11.93
CA ASP A 135 11.07 17.70 -12.30
C ASP A 135 9.82 16.91 -12.73
N SER A 136 9.90 15.59 -12.71
CA SER A 136 8.80 14.70 -13.11
C SER A 136 7.97 14.27 -11.90
N PHE A 137 6.66 14.21 -12.10
CA PHE A 137 5.70 13.70 -11.11
C PHE A 137 5.02 12.45 -11.67
N LEU A 138 5.27 11.29 -11.06
CA LEU A 138 4.69 10.01 -11.46
C LEU A 138 3.58 9.62 -10.51
N ALA A 139 2.40 9.32 -11.06
CA ALA A 139 1.26 8.85 -10.30
C ALA A 139 0.62 7.63 -10.96
N ARG A 140 0.01 6.76 -10.14
CA ARG A 140 -0.90 5.72 -10.58
C ARG A 140 -2.32 6.25 -10.55
N PHE A 141 -2.95 6.32 -11.72
CA PHE A 141 -4.29 6.88 -11.91
C PHE A 141 -5.39 5.83 -11.72
N GLY A 142 -5.14 4.61 -12.16
CA GLY A 142 -6.07 3.48 -12.13
C GLY A 142 -5.39 2.16 -11.80
N GLY A 143 -6.06 1.06 -12.10
CA GLY A 143 -5.54 -0.30 -11.86
C GLY A 143 -4.23 -0.59 -12.60
N ASP A 144 -4.17 -0.24 -13.87
CA ASP A 144 -3.09 -0.45 -14.85
C ASP A 144 -2.59 0.86 -15.47
N GLU A 145 -3.16 2.00 -15.09
CA GLU A 145 -2.92 3.31 -15.69
C GLU A 145 -1.94 4.14 -14.85
N PHE A 146 -0.92 4.69 -15.51
CA PHE A 146 0.07 5.58 -14.92
C PHE A 146 0.10 6.91 -15.66
N VAL A 147 0.32 8.00 -14.94
CA VAL A 147 0.43 9.35 -15.48
C VAL A 147 1.74 9.97 -15.04
N ILE A 148 2.47 10.52 -15.99
CA ILE A 148 3.66 11.34 -15.75
C ILE A 148 3.29 12.78 -16.09
N VAL A 149 3.59 13.68 -15.16
CA VAL A 149 3.54 15.13 -15.38
C VAL A 149 4.96 15.64 -15.32
N GLN A 150 5.44 16.25 -16.43
CA GLN A 150 6.77 16.82 -16.57
C GLN A 150 6.66 18.33 -16.57
N ASN A 151 7.29 18.99 -15.61
CA ASN A 151 7.46 20.44 -15.64
C ASN A 151 8.58 20.83 -16.61
N HIS A 152 8.45 21.99 -17.24
CA HIS A 152 9.43 22.52 -18.22
C HIS A 152 9.69 21.51 -19.37
N ALA A 153 8.62 20.91 -19.89
CA ALA A 153 8.71 19.98 -20.99
C ALA A 153 9.16 20.70 -22.27
N THR A 154 10.35 20.40 -22.74
CA THR A 154 10.79 20.77 -24.08
C THR A 154 10.59 19.58 -25.01
N TRP A 155 10.33 19.83 -26.30
CA TRP A 155 10.12 18.76 -27.30
C TRP A 155 11.27 17.75 -27.35
N SER A 156 12.49 18.15 -26.95
CA SER A 156 13.66 17.27 -26.87
C SER A 156 13.60 16.23 -25.74
N HIS A 157 12.66 16.36 -24.79
CA HIS A 157 12.48 15.43 -23.68
C HIS A 157 11.35 14.41 -23.93
N LEU A 158 10.64 14.50 -25.07
CA LEU A 158 9.49 13.67 -25.40
C LEU A 158 9.79 12.62 -26.47
N GLU A 159 11.02 12.59 -27.02
CA GLU A 159 11.53 11.55 -27.91
C GLU A 159 12.33 10.49 -27.11
#